data_8d46b518fac3a049585510ca43efac8e
#
_entry.id   8d46b518fac3a049585510ca43efac8e
#
_cell.length_a   1.000
_cell.length_b   1.000
_cell.length_c   1.000
_cell.angle_alpha   90.00
_cell.angle_beta   90.00
_cell.angle_gamma   90.00
#
_symmetry.space_group_name_H-M   'P 1'
#
loop_
_entity.id
_entity.type
_entity.pdbx_description
1 polymer ?
#
loop_
_entity_poly.entity_id
_entity_poly.type
_entity_poly.pdbx_seq_one_letter_code
_entity_poly.pdbx_strand_id
1 'polypeptide(L)'
;VALEDYRRKRDFAKSPEPKGRTAPGKPERRKPKPLFFCVQKHLASHLHYDFRLEFGGVLLSWAVPKGPSLDPSVKRLAMHVEDHPIEYGTFEGVIPEGYGAGLVMLWDKGTWTPESEDVSKALAKGDLKFTLDGYKLKGSWVLVRTHGYGAERDGRSWLLIKHRDEWSGDLDITTFAPLSVKTNQDFPEILAGEKPDVWRTNRPVAGGATGAMLQEVIEKAAALKSQREERPPARAARRVSAAKRRSKPKEKR
;
A
#
# COMPACT_ATOMS: atom_id res chain seq x y z
N VAL A 1 -0.87 14.03 -20.27
CA VAL A 1 -1.40 14.30 -19.33
C VAL A 1 -1.29 13.24 -18.24
N ALA A 2 -1.46 13.65 -16.95
CA ALA A 2 -0.88 12.98 -15.79
C ALA A 2 -1.18 11.46 -15.63
N LEU A 3 -2.25 10.91 -16.19
CA LEU A 3 -2.62 9.49 -16.03
C LEU A 3 -2.55 8.66 -17.32
N GLU A 4 -1.94 9.14 -18.39
CA GLU A 4 -1.87 8.41 -19.66
C GLU A 4 -1.01 7.16 -19.54
N ASP A 5 0.17 7.26 -18.94
CA ASP A 5 1.07 6.12 -18.72
C ASP A 5 0.45 5.08 -17.79
N TYR A 6 -0.23 5.53 -16.74
CA TYR A 6 -0.98 4.66 -15.83
C TYR A 6 -2.03 3.83 -16.59
N ARG A 7 -2.84 4.49 -17.43
CA ARG A 7 -3.92 3.83 -18.19
C ARG A 7 -3.38 2.92 -19.30
N ARG A 8 -2.30 3.33 -19.98
CA ARG A 8 -1.68 2.55 -21.06
C ARG A 8 -1.12 1.20 -20.58
N LYS A 9 -0.64 1.15 -19.35
CA LYS A 9 0.01 -0.04 -18.77
C LYS A 9 -0.99 -1.05 -18.18
N ARG A 10 -2.29 -0.75 -18.13
CA ARG A 10 -3.29 -1.55 -17.40
C ARG A 10 -4.45 -2.01 -18.25
N ASP A 11 -4.91 -3.23 -17.99
CA ASP A 11 -6.15 -3.78 -18.51
C ASP A 11 -7.22 -3.79 -17.40
N PHE A 12 -8.05 -2.76 -17.38
CA PHE A 12 -9.11 -2.60 -16.37
C PHE A 12 -10.29 -3.56 -16.49
N ALA A 13 -10.32 -4.42 -17.51
CA ALA A 13 -11.26 -5.52 -17.57
C ALA A 13 -10.81 -6.70 -16.68
N LYS A 14 -9.51 -6.77 -16.38
CA LYS A 14 -8.86 -7.87 -15.68
C LYS A 14 -8.30 -7.48 -14.31
N SER A 15 -8.16 -6.18 -14.04
CA SER A 15 -7.62 -5.65 -12.78
C SER A 15 -8.68 -4.88 -11.99
N PRO A 16 -8.77 -5.06 -10.66
CA PRO A 16 -9.65 -4.28 -9.79
C PRO A 16 -9.14 -2.87 -9.51
N GLU A 17 -8.01 -2.47 -10.12
CA GLU A 17 -7.42 -1.16 -9.93
C GLU A 17 -8.35 -0.02 -10.40
N PRO A 18 -8.42 1.12 -9.69
CA PRO A 18 -9.25 2.25 -10.10
C PRO A 18 -8.78 2.88 -11.42
N LYS A 19 -9.70 3.14 -12.35
CA LYS A 19 -9.39 3.79 -13.64
C LYS A 19 -8.95 5.26 -13.50
N GLY A 20 -9.29 5.88 -12.37
CA GLY A 20 -9.14 7.31 -12.16
C GLY A 20 -10.15 8.16 -12.95
N ARG A 21 -10.47 9.35 -12.47
CA ARG A 21 -11.37 10.28 -13.14
C ARG A 21 -10.76 10.82 -14.43
N THR A 22 -11.57 11.01 -15.46
CA THR A 22 -11.12 11.49 -16.78
C THR A 22 -10.88 13.01 -16.84
N ALA A 23 -11.41 13.76 -15.88
CA ALA A 23 -11.22 15.21 -15.82
C ALA A 23 -10.88 15.65 -14.38
N PRO A 24 -9.99 16.63 -14.21
CA PRO A 24 -9.85 17.31 -12.93
C PRO A 24 -11.22 17.93 -12.60
N GLY A 25 -11.75 17.60 -11.42
CA GLY A 25 -12.96 18.24 -10.93
C GLY A 25 -12.77 19.77 -10.95
N LYS A 26 -13.81 20.55 -11.32
CA LYS A 26 -13.77 22.00 -11.21
C LYS A 26 -13.20 22.37 -9.84
N PRO A 27 -12.28 23.36 -9.75
CA PRO A 27 -11.78 23.81 -8.47
C PRO A 27 -12.97 24.33 -7.65
N GLU A 28 -13.46 23.51 -6.74
CA GLU A 28 -14.39 23.98 -5.73
C GLU A 28 -13.60 24.94 -4.82
N ARG A 29 -14.15 26.13 -4.56
CA ARG A 29 -13.69 27.08 -3.56
C ARG A 29 -13.90 26.48 -2.15
N ARG A 30 -13.25 25.35 -1.88
CA ARG A 30 -13.17 24.75 -0.53
C ARG A 30 -11.92 25.28 0.16
N LYS A 31 -11.97 25.38 1.49
CA LYS A 31 -10.76 25.58 2.31
C LYS A 31 -9.70 24.58 1.86
N PRO A 32 -8.40 24.97 1.79
CA PRO A 32 -7.35 24.06 1.37
C PRO A 32 -7.43 22.78 2.21
N LYS A 33 -7.76 21.68 1.56
CA LYS A 33 -7.81 20.35 2.18
C LYS A 33 -6.37 19.89 2.37
N PRO A 34 -6.02 19.32 3.54
CA PRO A 34 -4.72 18.67 3.69
C PRO A 34 -4.48 17.67 2.56
N LEU A 35 -3.28 17.70 1.99
CA LEU A 35 -2.89 16.80 0.91
C LEU A 35 -2.75 15.37 1.45
N PHE A 36 -3.21 14.41 0.71
CA PHE A 36 -3.20 13.01 1.09
C PHE A 36 -1.87 12.36 0.77
N PHE A 37 -1.39 11.45 1.62
CA PHE A 37 -0.34 10.49 1.26
C PHE A 37 -0.71 9.07 1.63
N CYS A 38 -0.09 8.11 0.95
CA CYS A 38 -0.14 6.72 1.34
C CYS A 38 1.16 5.99 1.03
N VAL A 39 1.35 4.87 1.71
CA VAL A 39 2.39 3.88 1.41
C VAL A 39 1.71 2.53 1.24
N GLN A 40 1.94 1.90 0.09
CA GLN A 40 1.42 0.57 -0.19
C GLN A 40 2.58 -0.43 -0.22
N LYS A 41 2.55 -1.43 0.67
CA LYS A 41 3.48 -2.57 0.63
C LYS A 41 3.01 -3.49 -0.48
N HIS A 42 3.88 -3.76 -1.44
CA HIS A 42 3.52 -4.45 -2.67
C HIS A 42 4.42 -5.66 -2.90
N LEU A 43 3.83 -6.84 -2.87
CA LEU A 43 4.47 -8.11 -3.17
C LEU A 43 4.17 -8.47 -4.64
N ALA A 44 4.99 -7.96 -5.55
CA ALA A 44 4.98 -8.25 -6.98
C ALA A 44 6.13 -9.22 -7.33
N SER A 45 6.87 -8.97 -8.42
CA SER A 45 8.12 -9.70 -8.71
C SER A 45 9.18 -9.53 -7.59
N HIS A 46 9.12 -8.41 -6.87
CA HIS A 46 9.94 -8.11 -5.70
C HIS A 46 9.10 -7.37 -4.69
N LEU A 47 9.35 -7.60 -3.39
CA LEU A 47 8.74 -6.81 -2.33
C LEU A 47 9.27 -5.38 -2.39
N HIS A 48 8.38 -4.41 -2.40
CA HIS A 48 8.70 -2.98 -2.32
C HIS A 48 7.57 -2.21 -1.63
N TYR A 49 7.83 -0.93 -1.38
CA TYR A 49 6.85 -0.02 -0.82
C TYR A 49 6.62 1.14 -1.80
N ASP A 50 5.41 1.28 -2.28
CA ASP A 50 5.00 2.40 -3.12
C ASP A 50 4.66 3.59 -2.24
N PHE A 51 5.53 4.58 -2.21
CA PHE A 51 5.34 5.85 -1.50
C PHE A 51 4.65 6.85 -2.44
N ARG A 52 3.51 7.40 -2.02
CA ARG A 52 2.66 8.25 -2.89
C ARG A 52 2.23 9.52 -2.19
N LEU A 53 2.35 10.66 -2.90
CA LEU A 53 1.98 12.00 -2.44
C LEU A 53 0.93 12.60 -3.39
N GLU A 54 -0.23 13.01 -2.87
CA GLU A 54 -1.25 13.74 -3.64
C GLU A 54 -0.73 15.11 -4.03
N PHE A 55 -0.67 15.39 -5.33
CA PHE A 55 -0.37 16.71 -5.84
C PHE A 55 -0.94 16.89 -7.26
N GLY A 56 -1.49 18.07 -7.56
CA GLY A 56 -2.04 18.36 -8.89
C GLY A 56 -3.17 17.43 -9.35
N GLY A 57 -3.90 16.81 -8.42
CA GLY A 57 -5.03 15.92 -8.73
C GLY A 57 -4.63 14.47 -9.04
N VAL A 58 -3.38 14.09 -8.77
CA VAL A 58 -2.85 12.73 -8.92
C VAL A 58 -2.04 12.33 -7.69
N LEU A 59 -1.62 11.07 -7.62
CA LEU A 59 -0.63 10.57 -6.68
C LEU A 59 0.73 10.46 -7.39
N LEU A 60 1.63 11.40 -7.13
CA LEU A 60 3.04 11.27 -7.46
C LEU A 60 3.59 10.04 -6.74
N SER A 61 4.34 9.17 -7.43
CA SER A 61 4.62 7.83 -6.90
C SER A 61 6.09 7.43 -7.02
N TRP A 62 6.62 6.84 -5.95
CA TRP A 62 7.98 6.28 -5.90
C TRP A 62 7.97 4.86 -5.34
N ALA A 63 8.57 3.91 -6.06
CA ALA A 63 8.83 2.58 -5.55
C ALA A 63 10.09 2.58 -4.68
N VAL A 64 9.98 2.15 -3.43
CA VAL A 64 11.05 2.09 -2.41
C VAL A 64 11.34 0.62 -2.08
N PRO A 65 12.38 -0.01 -2.68
CA PRO A 65 12.60 -1.46 -2.58
C PRO A 65 12.80 -1.98 -1.15
N LYS A 66 13.44 -1.17 -0.29
CA LYS A 66 13.72 -1.55 1.11
C LYS A 66 12.76 -0.91 2.12
N GLY A 67 11.68 -0.26 1.63
CA GLY A 67 10.78 0.50 2.48
C GLY A 67 11.39 1.77 3.08
N PRO A 68 10.57 2.62 3.73
CA PRO A 68 11.04 3.81 4.44
C PRO A 68 11.87 3.42 5.68
N SER A 69 12.76 4.32 6.11
CA SER A 69 13.54 4.17 7.36
C SER A 69 13.33 5.40 8.23
N LEU A 70 13.17 5.19 9.54
CA LEU A 70 13.11 6.28 10.51
C LEU A 70 14.49 6.80 10.89
N ASP A 71 15.57 6.08 10.53
CA ASP A 71 16.95 6.48 10.77
C ASP A 71 17.41 7.54 9.76
N PRO A 72 17.76 8.77 10.21
CA PRO A 72 18.23 9.84 9.35
C PRO A 72 19.55 9.58 8.64
N SER A 73 20.33 8.61 9.09
CA SER A 73 21.58 8.20 8.43
C SER A 73 21.32 7.32 7.20
N VAL A 74 20.13 6.71 7.12
CA VAL A 74 19.76 5.76 6.06
C VAL A 74 19.09 6.47 4.89
N LYS A 75 19.70 6.36 3.71
CA LYS A 75 19.17 6.86 2.46
C LYS A 75 18.50 5.71 1.69
N ARG A 76 17.19 5.76 1.51
CA ARG A 76 16.43 4.74 0.78
C ARG A 76 16.26 5.12 -0.68
N LEU A 77 16.69 4.23 -1.58
CA LEU A 77 16.38 4.39 -3.01
C LEU A 77 14.86 4.49 -3.19
N ALA A 78 14.43 5.48 -3.96
CA ALA A 78 13.05 5.73 -4.33
C ALA A 78 12.98 5.96 -5.84
N MET A 79 12.46 4.99 -6.59
CA MET A 79 12.35 5.09 -8.04
C MET A 79 11.04 5.76 -8.41
N HIS A 80 11.12 6.94 -9.03
CA HIS A 80 9.94 7.65 -9.53
C HIS A 80 9.28 6.83 -10.64
N VAL A 81 8.02 6.53 -10.46
CA VAL A 81 7.19 5.75 -11.40
C VAL A 81 6.05 6.62 -11.93
N GLU A 82 5.16 6.06 -12.72
CA GLU A 82 3.99 6.79 -13.23
C GLU A 82 3.07 7.30 -12.11
N ASP A 83 2.45 8.46 -12.36
CA ASP A 83 1.42 9.01 -11.49
C ASP A 83 0.19 8.08 -11.44
N HIS A 84 -0.44 7.98 -10.27
CA HIS A 84 -1.64 7.17 -10.05
C HIS A 84 -2.86 8.04 -9.75
N PRO A 85 -4.08 7.55 -9.99
CA PRO A 85 -5.29 8.25 -9.57
C PRO A 85 -5.40 8.30 -8.04
N ILE A 86 -6.02 9.35 -7.50
CA ILE A 86 -6.16 9.53 -6.04
C ILE A 86 -6.89 8.35 -5.39
N GLU A 87 -7.88 7.80 -6.09
CA GLU A 87 -8.66 6.65 -5.64
C GLU A 87 -7.79 5.40 -5.41
N TYR A 88 -6.66 5.28 -6.13
CA TYR A 88 -5.71 4.19 -5.95
C TYR A 88 -5.05 4.21 -4.56
N GLY A 89 -4.94 5.36 -3.93
CA GLY A 89 -4.32 5.51 -2.62
C GLY A 89 -5.03 4.76 -1.48
N THR A 90 -6.25 4.28 -1.69
CA THR A 90 -6.99 3.43 -0.74
C THR A 90 -7.14 1.99 -1.21
N PHE A 91 -6.52 1.64 -2.34
CA PHE A 91 -6.55 0.29 -2.90
C PHE A 91 -5.74 -0.66 -2.03
N GLU A 92 -6.33 -1.81 -1.72
CA GLU A 92 -5.73 -2.97 -1.06
C GLU A 92 -6.38 -4.21 -1.63
N GLY A 93 -5.58 -5.22 -1.99
CA GLY A 93 -6.09 -6.47 -2.59
C GLY A 93 -5.12 -7.06 -3.59
N VAL A 94 -5.63 -7.91 -4.48
CA VAL A 94 -4.87 -8.65 -5.49
C VAL A 94 -4.99 -7.99 -6.85
N ILE A 95 -3.85 -7.77 -7.52
CA ILE A 95 -3.79 -7.47 -8.96
C ILE A 95 -3.47 -8.79 -9.67
N PRO A 96 -4.44 -9.43 -10.34
CA PRO A 96 -4.30 -10.83 -10.74
C PRO A 96 -3.30 -11.04 -11.88
N GLU A 97 -3.20 -10.11 -12.81
CA GLU A 97 -2.31 -10.22 -13.97
C GLU A 97 -1.88 -8.87 -14.52
N GLY A 98 -0.85 -8.86 -15.38
CA GLY A 98 -0.38 -7.68 -16.09
C GLY A 98 0.71 -6.90 -15.36
N TYR A 99 0.80 -5.62 -15.68
CA TYR A 99 1.76 -4.71 -15.04
C TYR A 99 1.38 -4.46 -13.58
N GLY A 100 2.31 -4.70 -12.66
CA GLY A 100 2.07 -4.55 -11.23
C GLY A 100 1.33 -5.73 -10.58
N ALA A 101 1.15 -6.87 -11.31
CA ALA A 101 0.54 -8.07 -10.74
C ALA A 101 1.18 -8.47 -9.41
N GLY A 102 0.35 -8.75 -8.39
CA GLY A 102 0.79 -9.06 -7.04
C GLY A 102 -0.22 -8.71 -5.95
N LEU A 103 0.24 -8.72 -4.72
CA LEU A 103 -0.53 -8.37 -3.52
C LEU A 103 -0.20 -6.96 -3.08
N VAL A 104 -1.21 -6.13 -2.93
CA VAL A 104 -1.09 -4.74 -2.47
C VAL A 104 -1.75 -4.60 -1.11
N MET A 105 -1.00 -4.09 -0.15
CA MET A 105 -1.46 -3.79 1.22
C MET A 105 -1.34 -2.28 1.47
N LEU A 106 -2.38 -1.65 1.98
CA LEU A 106 -2.32 -0.27 2.44
C LEU A 106 -1.56 -0.21 3.78
N TRP A 107 -0.21 -0.06 3.69
CA TRP A 107 0.67 -0.15 4.85
C TRP A 107 0.64 1.11 5.72
N ASP A 108 0.57 2.32 5.10
CA ASP A 108 0.40 3.59 5.82
C ASP A 108 -0.43 4.58 5.00
N LYS A 109 -1.06 5.54 5.67
CA LYS A 109 -1.77 6.67 5.07
C LYS A 109 -1.88 7.82 6.06
N GLY A 110 -2.12 9.01 5.52
CA GLY A 110 -2.31 10.21 6.33
C GLY A 110 -2.32 11.45 5.46
N THR A 111 -1.83 12.54 6.02
CA THR A 111 -1.66 13.80 5.32
C THR A 111 -0.20 14.20 5.22
N TRP A 112 0.12 14.97 4.20
CA TRP A 112 1.44 15.55 4.04
C TRP A 112 1.33 17.05 3.80
N THR A 113 2.37 17.76 4.20
CA THR A 113 2.51 19.22 4.03
C THR A 113 3.86 19.50 3.41
N PRO A 114 3.91 20.14 2.23
CA PRO A 114 5.18 20.58 1.66
C PRO A 114 5.80 21.71 2.51
N GLU A 115 7.11 21.69 2.66
CA GLU A 115 7.86 22.80 3.29
C GLU A 115 8.12 23.94 2.30
N SER A 116 7.97 23.69 0.98
CA SER A 116 8.11 24.68 -0.08
C SER A 116 6.75 25.22 -0.49
N GLU A 117 6.65 26.53 -0.70
CA GLU A 117 5.45 27.18 -1.25
C GLU A 117 5.17 26.74 -2.70
N ASP A 118 6.21 26.39 -3.47
CA ASP A 118 6.10 25.91 -4.85
C ASP A 118 6.61 24.48 -4.98
N VAL A 119 5.70 23.53 -4.83
CA VAL A 119 5.97 22.10 -4.96
C VAL A 119 6.48 21.75 -6.37
N SER A 120 5.94 22.40 -7.41
CA SER A 120 6.37 22.15 -8.80
C SER A 120 7.84 22.49 -9.01
N LYS A 121 8.29 23.63 -8.47
CA LYS A 121 9.72 24.03 -8.52
C LYS A 121 10.59 23.08 -7.71
N ALA A 122 10.14 22.65 -6.52
CA ALA A 122 10.87 21.71 -5.69
C ALA A 122 11.06 20.37 -6.41
N LEU A 123 10.02 19.84 -7.04
CA LEU A 123 10.08 18.64 -7.88
C LEU A 123 11.02 18.81 -9.09
N ALA A 124 10.91 19.94 -9.80
CA ALA A 124 11.78 20.23 -10.96
C ALA A 124 13.26 20.30 -10.55
N LYS A 125 13.55 20.92 -9.40
CA LYS A 125 14.89 20.99 -8.80
C LYS A 125 15.36 19.61 -8.33
N GLY A 126 14.45 18.71 -7.95
CA GLY A 126 14.77 17.42 -7.37
C GLY A 126 15.10 17.47 -5.88
N ASP A 127 14.47 18.38 -5.14
CA ASP A 127 14.64 18.56 -3.69
C ASP A 127 13.27 18.92 -3.10
N LEU A 128 12.50 17.88 -2.72
CA LEU A 128 11.18 18.05 -2.13
C LEU A 128 11.23 17.70 -0.64
N LYS A 129 11.14 18.73 0.20
CA LYS A 129 11.02 18.61 1.66
C LYS A 129 9.56 18.70 2.08
N PHE A 130 9.19 17.89 3.03
CA PHE A 130 7.80 17.79 3.48
C PHE A 130 7.68 17.16 4.87
N THR A 131 6.55 17.40 5.51
CA THR A 131 6.16 16.77 6.77
C THR A 131 5.05 15.76 6.53
N LEU A 132 5.12 14.59 7.17
CA LEU A 132 4.10 13.55 7.19
C LEU A 132 3.37 13.55 8.53
N ASP A 133 2.06 13.31 8.48
CA ASP A 133 1.22 12.93 9.61
C ASP A 133 0.41 11.69 9.24
N GLY A 134 1.07 10.54 9.32
CA GLY A 134 0.53 9.21 9.04
C GLY A 134 0.25 8.41 10.29
N TYR A 135 -0.26 7.22 10.12
CA TYR A 135 -0.39 6.26 11.22
C TYR A 135 0.98 5.76 11.70
N LYS A 136 1.93 5.55 10.77
CA LYS A 136 3.26 5.02 11.04
C LYS A 136 4.37 6.03 10.76
N LEU A 137 4.30 6.73 9.65
CA LEU A 137 5.31 7.71 9.24
C LEU A 137 4.89 9.11 9.64
N LYS A 138 5.72 9.76 10.43
CA LYS A 138 5.50 11.11 10.96
C LYS A 138 6.72 12.01 10.79
N GLY A 139 6.51 13.32 10.95
CA GLY A 139 7.57 14.31 10.99
C GLY A 139 8.17 14.64 9.64
N SER A 140 9.38 15.22 9.62
CA SER A 140 10.02 15.82 8.46
C SER A 140 10.81 14.79 7.63
N TRP A 141 10.68 14.89 6.30
CA TRP A 141 11.26 14.02 5.29
C TRP A 141 11.73 14.82 4.07
N VAL A 142 12.60 14.20 3.28
CA VAL A 142 12.98 14.75 1.99
C VAL A 142 13.07 13.66 0.92
N LEU A 143 12.62 14.01 -0.29
CA LEU A 143 12.92 13.29 -1.52
C LEU A 143 13.95 14.08 -2.32
N VAL A 144 15.13 13.49 -2.57
CA VAL A 144 16.24 14.11 -3.30
C VAL A 144 16.51 13.31 -4.57
N ARG A 145 16.43 13.97 -5.74
CA ARG A 145 16.79 13.34 -7.02
C ARG A 145 18.30 13.17 -7.12
N THR A 146 18.71 11.95 -7.49
CA THR A 146 20.15 11.67 -7.66
C THR A 146 20.63 12.09 -9.05
N HIS A 147 21.88 12.53 -9.10
CA HIS A 147 22.57 12.89 -10.32
C HIS A 147 23.87 12.07 -10.43
N GLY A 148 23.99 11.22 -11.45
CA GLY A 148 25.24 10.50 -11.74
C GLY A 148 25.37 9.12 -11.09
N TYR A 149 26.39 8.36 -11.50
CA TYR A 149 26.81 7.01 -11.12
C TYR A 149 25.70 5.96 -10.90
N GLY A 150 25.42 5.21 -11.96
CA GLY A 150 24.49 4.06 -11.91
C GLY A 150 23.01 4.43 -11.87
N ALA A 151 22.68 5.71 -11.70
CA ALA A 151 21.32 6.18 -11.91
C ALA A 151 21.02 6.11 -13.41
N GLU A 152 19.91 5.51 -13.78
CA GLU A 152 19.38 5.61 -15.12
C GLU A 152 19.36 7.10 -15.50
N ARG A 153 19.86 7.45 -16.68
CA ARG A 153 19.99 8.84 -17.16
C ARG A 153 18.66 9.58 -17.30
N ASP A 154 17.54 8.90 -17.00
CA ASP A 154 16.17 9.38 -17.13
C ASP A 154 15.66 10.22 -15.94
N GLY A 155 16.47 10.44 -14.90
CA GLY A 155 16.11 11.26 -13.74
C GLY A 155 15.07 10.66 -12.79
N ARG A 156 14.77 9.34 -12.92
CA ARG A 156 13.79 8.65 -12.08
C ARG A 156 14.33 8.22 -10.71
N SER A 157 15.64 8.26 -10.53
CA SER A 157 16.27 7.81 -9.29
C SER A 157 16.28 8.92 -8.24
N TRP A 158 15.66 8.65 -7.09
CA TRP A 158 15.57 9.56 -5.94
C TRP A 158 16.00 8.83 -4.67
N LEU A 159 16.23 9.60 -3.60
CA LEU A 159 16.45 9.11 -2.25
C LEU A 159 15.36 9.63 -1.33
N LEU A 160 14.71 8.73 -0.61
CA LEU A 160 13.82 9.07 0.50
C LEU A 160 14.63 9.04 1.80
N ILE A 161 14.64 10.14 2.53
CA ILE A 161 15.46 10.32 3.74
C ILE A 161 14.61 10.94 4.84
N LYS A 162 14.68 10.39 6.05
CA LYS A 162 14.10 10.96 7.26
C LYS A 162 14.99 12.10 7.77
N HIS A 163 14.43 13.24 8.12
CA HIS A 163 15.15 14.27 8.86
C HIS A 163 15.17 13.95 10.37
N ARG A 164 16.14 14.56 11.10
CA ARG A 164 16.19 14.46 12.55
C ARG A 164 15.06 15.27 13.18
N ASP A 165 14.19 14.62 13.91
CA ASP A 165 13.10 15.17 14.69
C ASP A 165 12.68 14.18 15.80
N GLU A 166 11.61 14.46 16.52
CA GLU A 166 11.07 13.61 17.59
C GLU A 166 10.59 12.22 17.10
N TRP A 167 10.36 12.05 15.78
CA TRP A 167 9.89 10.81 15.14
C TRP A 167 11.03 10.03 14.48
N SER A 168 12.28 10.51 14.58
CA SER A 168 13.44 9.81 14.04
C SER A 168 14.02 8.83 15.04
N GLY A 169 14.58 7.71 14.57
CA GLY A 169 15.21 6.69 15.38
C GLY A 169 15.69 5.50 14.56
N ASP A 170 16.31 4.52 15.22
CA ASP A 170 16.86 3.32 14.62
C ASP A 170 15.85 2.15 14.48
N LEU A 171 14.60 2.36 14.95
CA LEU A 171 13.54 1.37 14.86
C LEU A 171 13.25 1.02 13.39
N ASP A 172 13.34 -0.26 13.04
CA ASP A 172 12.83 -0.74 11.75
C ASP A 172 11.29 -0.76 11.76
N ILE A 173 10.69 0.33 11.30
CA ILE A 173 9.24 0.50 11.27
C ILE A 173 8.54 -0.53 10.37
N THR A 174 9.23 -1.06 9.35
CA THR A 174 8.65 -2.03 8.43
C THR A 174 8.44 -3.40 9.08
N THR A 175 9.30 -3.74 10.02
CA THR A 175 9.22 -4.96 10.84
C THR A 175 8.37 -4.74 12.08
N PHE A 176 8.49 -3.57 12.74
CA PHE A 176 7.74 -3.26 13.95
C PHE A 176 6.24 -3.13 13.71
N ALA A 177 5.83 -2.51 12.62
CA ALA A 177 4.42 -2.29 12.27
C ALA A 177 4.08 -2.85 10.87
N PRO A 178 4.06 -4.19 10.68
CA PRO A 178 3.97 -4.81 9.35
C PRO A 178 2.56 -4.76 8.73
N LEU A 179 1.50 -4.63 9.53
CA LEU A 179 0.11 -4.84 9.12
C LEU A 179 -0.50 -3.65 8.37
N SER A 180 -1.57 -3.91 7.63
CA SER A 180 -2.38 -2.90 6.94
C SER A 180 -3.01 -1.89 7.94
N VAL A 181 -3.00 -0.61 7.60
CA VAL A 181 -3.76 0.43 8.34
C VAL A 181 -5.23 0.50 7.94
N LYS A 182 -5.65 -0.28 6.94
CA LYS A 182 -7.03 -0.36 6.47
C LYS A 182 -7.78 -1.53 7.11
N THR A 183 -7.17 -2.71 7.11
CA THR A 183 -7.81 -3.96 7.54
C THR A 183 -7.18 -4.58 8.77
N ASN A 184 -6.01 -4.08 9.20
CA ASN A 184 -5.18 -4.69 10.26
C ASN A 184 -4.78 -6.14 9.94
N GLN A 185 -4.58 -6.45 8.64
CA GLN A 185 -4.25 -7.77 8.11
C GLN A 185 -2.85 -7.75 7.48
N ASP A 186 -2.22 -8.93 7.39
CA ASP A 186 -1.04 -9.15 6.57
C ASP A 186 -1.44 -9.79 5.22
N PHE A 187 -0.50 -10.03 4.34
CA PHE A 187 -0.72 -10.57 3.00
C PHE A 187 -1.52 -11.89 2.97
N PRO A 188 -1.30 -12.88 3.86
CA PRO A 188 -2.08 -14.12 3.84
C PRO A 188 -3.58 -13.88 4.05
N GLU A 189 -3.95 -13.01 5.00
CA GLU A 189 -5.34 -12.70 5.29
C GLU A 189 -6.00 -11.90 4.16
N ILE A 190 -5.26 -10.95 3.56
CA ILE A 190 -5.72 -10.18 2.40
C ILE A 190 -5.99 -11.14 1.23
N LEU A 191 -5.04 -12.03 0.90
CA LEU A 191 -5.21 -13.03 -0.16
C LEU A 191 -6.36 -13.99 0.14
N ALA A 192 -6.51 -14.44 1.39
CA ALA A 192 -7.61 -15.32 1.79
C ALA A 192 -8.99 -14.65 1.72
N GLY A 193 -9.05 -13.32 1.75
CA GLY A 193 -10.28 -12.52 1.63
C GLY A 193 -10.77 -12.30 0.21
N GLU A 194 -9.90 -12.47 -0.80
CA GLU A 194 -10.21 -12.19 -2.21
C GLU A 194 -11.17 -13.21 -2.83
N LYS A 195 -12.08 -12.71 -3.68
CA LYS A 195 -13.01 -13.50 -4.50
C LYS A 195 -12.99 -12.98 -5.95
N PRO A 196 -12.86 -13.87 -6.95
CA PRO A 196 -12.70 -15.32 -6.90
C PRO A 196 -11.27 -15.74 -6.48
N ASP A 197 -11.10 -16.99 -6.10
CA ASP A 197 -9.87 -17.63 -5.58
C ASP A 197 -8.69 -17.69 -6.57
N VAL A 198 -8.56 -16.72 -7.47
CA VAL A 198 -7.62 -16.83 -8.57
C VAL A 198 -6.62 -15.69 -8.53
N TRP A 199 -5.52 -15.92 -7.84
CA TRP A 199 -4.30 -15.22 -8.15
C TRP A 199 -3.51 -16.06 -9.17
N ARG A 200 -3.58 -15.67 -10.45
CA ARG A 200 -2.78 -16.25 -11.53
C ARG A 200 -1.80 -15.20 -12.00
N THR A 201 -0.55 -15.35 -11.68
CA THR A 201 0.50 -14.65 -12.36
C THR A 201 1.01 -15.51 -13.51
N ASN A 202 1.03 -14.98 -14.71
CA ASN A 202 1.70 -15.62 -15.85
C ASN A 202 3.23 -15.46 -15.77
N ARG A 203 3.75 -14.76 -14.77
CA ARG A 203 5.16 -14.69 -14.49
C ARG A 203 5.53 -15.81 -13.54
N PRO A 204 6.58 -16.59 -13.83
CA PRO A 204 7.10 -17.53 -12.86
C PRO A 204 7.43 -16.75 -11.58
N VAL A 205 7.06 -17.32 -10.44
CA VAL A 205 7.43 -16.78 -9.14
C VAL A 205 8.95 -16.54 -9.17
N ALA A 206 9.37 -15.30 -8.93
CA ALA A 206 10.79 -14.98 -8.90
C ALA A 206 11.47 -15.94 -7.91
N GLY A 207 12.57 -16.55 -8.31
CA GLY A 207 13.39 -17.37 -7.41
C GLY A 207 13.92 -16.51 -6.25
N GLY A 208 14.50 -17.13 -5.23
CA GLY A 208 15.07 -16.45 -4.08
C GLY A 208 14.05 -16.06 -3.00
N ALA A 209 14.40 -15.06 -2.18
CA ALA A 209 13.64 -14.68 -0.99
C ALA A 209 12.18 -14.26 -1.27
N THR A 210 11.95 -13.56 -2.38
CA THR A 210 10.60 -13.10 -2.77
C THR A 210 9.70 -14.27 -3.18
N GLY A 211 10.25 -15.23 -3.91
CA GLY A 211 9.50 -16.45 -4.28
C GLY A 211 9.15 -17.29 -3.07
N ALA A 212 10.08 -17.44 -2.12
CA ALA A 212 9.83 -18.15 -0.87
C ALA A 212 8.75 -17.44 -0.03
N MET A 213 8.81 -16.12 0.08
CA MET A 213 7.80 -15.33 0.79
C MET A 213 6.41 -15.49 0.16
N LEU A 214 6.33 -15.44 -1.16
CA LEU A 214 5.06 -15.60 -1.87
C LEU A 214 4.47 -16.99 -1.65
N GLN A 215 5.29 -18.03 -1.72
CA GLN A 215 4.87 -19.41 -1.46
C GLN A 215 4.31 -19.53 -0.03
N GLU A 216 4.99 -18.99 0.96
CA GLU A 216 4.53 -18.97 2.36
C GLU A 216 3.19 -18.24 2.50
N VAL A 217 3.01 -17.10 1.83
CA VAL A 217 1.74 -16.34 1.82
C VAL A 217 0.60 -17.18 1.24
N ILE A 218 0.85 -17.89 0.12
CA ILE A 218 -0.15 -18.74 -0.54
C ILE A 218 -0.56 -19.91 0.38
N GLU A 219 0.41 -20.58 1.00
CA GLU A 219 0.16 -21.71 1.91
C GLU A 219 -0.65 -21.27 3.14
N LYS A 220 -0.26 -20.15 3.76
CA LYS A 220 -1.02 -19.58 4.90
C LYS A 220 -2.43 -19.14 4.49
N ALA A 221 -2.59 -18.51 3.33
CA ALA A 221 -3.90 -18.11 2.83
C ALA A 221 -4.82 -19.33 2.56
N ALA A 222 -4.29 -20.41 1.98
CA ALA A 222 -5.02 -21.65 1.77
C ALA A 222 -5.48 -22.27 3.10
N ALA A 223 -4.61 -22.32 4.10
CA ALA A 223 -4.96 -22.81 5.44
C ALA A 223 -6.06 -21.96 6.10
N LEU A 224 -6.00 -20.63 5.98
CA LEU A 224 -7.03 -19.72 6.49
C LEU A 224 -8.39 -19.91 5.82
N LYS A 225 -8.41 -20.15 4.50
CA LYS A 225 -9.65 -20.47 3.76
C LYS A 225 -10.28 -21.77 4.24
N SER A 226 -9.51 -22.85 4.32
CA SER A 226 -9.99 -24.15 4.82
C SER A 226 -10.59 -24.03 6.22
N GLN A 227 -9.94 -23.32 7.14
CA GLN A 227 -10.46 -23.07 8.48
C GLN A 227 -11.77 -22.27 8.50
N ARG A 228 -11.96 -21.35 7.54
CA ARG A 228 -13.22 -20.58 7.42
C ARG A 228 -14.37 -21.44 6.89
N GLU A 229 -14.10 -22.35 5.95
CA GLU A 229 -15.07 -23.28 5.37
C GLU A 229 -15.54 -24.34 6.38
N GLU A 230 -14.63 -24.83 7.21
CA GLU A 230 -14.93 -25.79 8.28
C GLU A 230 -15.72 -25.18 9.46
N ARG A 231 -15.75 -23.84 9.57
CA ARG A 231 -16.47 -23.15 10.64
C ARG A 231 -17.96 -23.07 10.33
N PRO A 232 -18.84 -23.79 11.07
CA PRO A 232 -20.27 -23.76 10.80
C PRO A 232 -20.80 -22.35 10.87
N PRO A 233 -21.76 -21.96 9.99
CA PRO A 233 -22.28 -20.60 9.95
C PRO A 233 -22.85 -20.21 11.32
N ALA A 234 -22.55 -19.03 11.80
CA ALA A 234 -22.88 -18.52 13.15
C ALA A 234 -24.38 -18.66 13.53
N ARG A 235 -25.28 -18.78 12.53
CA ARG A 235 -26.70 -19.10 12.73
C ARG A 235 -26.93 -20.51 13.27
N ALA A 236 -26.09 -21.53 12.95
CA ALA A 236 -26.21 -22.88 13.46
C ALA A 236 -25.80 -22.97 14.94
N ALA A 237 -24.75 -22.27 15.33
CA ALA A 237 -24.28 -22.23 16.73
C ALA A 237 -25.34 -21.63 17.68
N ARG A 238 -26.09 -20.58 17.26
CA ARG A 238 -27.21 -20.04 18.05
C ARG A 238 -28.40 -21.02 18.19
N ARG A 239 -28.66 -21.85 17.19
CA ARG A 239 -29.75 -22.87 17.28
C ARG A 239 -29.39 -24.00 18.24
N VAL A 240 -28.14 -24.47 18.27
CA VAL A 240 -27.69 -25.50 19.19
C VAL A 240 -27.70 -25.02 20.64
N SER A 241 -27.28 -23.76 20.92
CA SER A 241 -27.32 -23.20 22.26
C SER A 241 -28.75 -22.92 22.77
N ALA A 242 -29.67 -22.56 21.88
CA ALA A 242 -31.09 -22.38 22.21
C ALA A 242 -31.81 -23.70 22.45
N ALA A 243 -31.47 -24.77 21.73
CA ALA A 243 -32.00 -26.11 21.95
C ALA A 243 -31.52 -26.71 23.30
N LYS A 244 -30.24 -26.53 23.67
CA LYS A 244 -29.70 -26.95 24.97
C LYS A 244 -30.30 -26.22 26.18
N ARG A 245 -30.80 -25.00 26.02
CA ARG A 245 -31.50 -24.27 27.10
C ARG A 245 -32.93 -24.70 27.30
N ARG A 246 -33.60 -25.31 26.31
CA ARG A 246 -34.99 -25.82 26.42
C ARG A 246 -35.11 -27.22 27.04
N SER A 247 -34.03 -27.97 27.19
CA SER A 247 -34.04 -29.35 27.68
C SER A 247 -33.66 -29.53 29.15
N LYS A 248 -33.63 -28.45 29.97
CA LYS A 248 -33.51 -28.60 31.43
C LYS A 248 -34.88 -28.90 32.03
N PRO A 249 -35.08 -30.02 32.76
CA PRO A 249 -36.34 -30.35 33.43
C PRO A 249 -36.63 -29.32 34.52
N LYS A 250 -37.89 -28.88 34.63
CA LYS A 250 -38.36 -28.12 35.80
C LYS A 250 -38.42 -29.10 36.96
N GLU A 251 -37.54 -28.97 37.94
CA GLU A 251 -37.72 -29.56 39.27
C GLU A 251 -39.00 -28.99 39.91
N LYS A 252 -39.94 -29.89 40.22
CA LYS A 252 -41.13 -29.57 41.02
C LYS A 252 -40.72 -29.48 42.50
N ARG A 253 -41.05 -28.40 43.11
CA ARG A 253 -41.31 -28.31 44.57
C ARG A 253 -42.76 -28.61 44.83
#